data_854ce308aecf60d12fd1e6d2de14ce89
#
_entry.id   854ce308aecf60d12fd1e6d2de14ce89
#
_cell.length_a   1.000
_cell.length_b   1.000
_cell.length_c   1.000
_cell.angle_alpha   90.00
_cell.angle_beta   90.00
_cell.angle_gamma   90.00
#
_symmetry.space_group_name_H-M   'P 1'
#
loop_
_entity.id
_entity.type
_entity.pdbx_description
1 polymer ?
#
loop_
_entity_poly.entity_id
_entity_poly.type
_entity_poly.pdbx_seq_one_letter_code
_entity_poly.pdbx_strand_id
1 'polypeptide(L)'
;NVKAVSGNSCGAMQITPVLVMECNNILKKRKSKKRFSLRDRFDLAKSKEMFVLIQSYFNPQNDIERAIRAWNGGYRYSVKRTQKYFNKVMAYLNAKN
;
A
#
# COMPACT_ATOMS: atom_id res chain seq x y z
N ASN A 1 14.36 0.83 -7.10
CA ASN A 1 15.22 1.99 -6.96
C ASN A 1 14.56 3.05 -6.09
N VAL A 2 15.15 3.27 -4.92
CA VAL A 2 14.59 4.22 -3.95
C VAL A 2 14.65 5.67 -4.43
N LYS A 3 15.45 5.95 -5.46
CA LYS A 3 15.54 7.28 -6.03
C LYS A 3 14.47 7.54 -7.09
N ALA A 4 13.77 6.50 -7.53
CA ALA A 4 12.71 6.67 -8.51
C ALA A 4 11.52 7.35 -7.84
N VAL A 5 11.15 8.48 -8.38
CA VAL A 5 10.01 9.25 -7.88
C VAL A 5 9.09 9.51 -9.05
N SER A 6 7.83 9.14 -8.92
CA SER A 6 6.82 9.38 -9.93
C SER A 6 5.64 10.05 -9.24
N GLY A 7 5.45 11.33 -9.52
CA GLY A 7 4.45 12.10 -8.82
C GLY A 7 4.72 12.11 -7.33
N ASN A 8 3.76 11.66 -6.54
CA ASN A 8 3.87 11.61 -5.07
C ASN A 8 4.32 10.25 -4.55
N SER A 9 4.48 9.28 -5.44
CA SER A 9 4.92 7.94 -5.04
C SER A 9 6.43 7.88 -4.98
N CYS A 10 6.99 7.26 -3.96
CA CYS A 10 8.43 7.11 -3.84
C CYS A 10 8.77 5.90 -2.98
N GLY A 11 10.06 5.50 -3.05
CA GLY A 11 10.54 4.34 -2.33
C GLY A 11 10.23 3.03 -3.06
N ALA A 12 10.77 1.93 -2.53
CA ALA A 12 10.64 0.63 -3.17
C ALA A 12 9.18 0.15 -3.25
N MET A 13 8.34 0.57 -2.33
CA MET A 13 6.95 0.15 -2.26
C MET A 13 5.97 1.20 -2.79
N GLN A 14 6.48 2.26 -3.39
CA GLN A 14 5.64 3.31 -3.99
C GLN A 14 4.64 3.93 -3.01
N ILE A 15 5.08 4.18 -1.79
CA ILE A 15 4.24 4.79 -0.76
C ILE A 15 4.00 6.27 -1.07
N THR A 16 2.74 6.70 -1.06
CA THR A 16 2.38 8.09 -1.29
C THR A 16 2.22 8.85 0.02
N PRO A 17 2.32 10.19 0.01
CA PRO A 17 2.02 10.98 1.22
C PRO A 17 0.62 10.70 1.77
N VAL A 18 -0.36 10.49 0.89
CA VAL A 18 -1.73 10.18 1.30
C VAL A 18 -1.77 8.88 2.09
N LEU A 19 -0.98 7.90 1.68
CA LEU A 19 -0.93 6.62 2.39
C LEU A 19 -0.35 6.79 3.79
N VAL A 20 0.67 7.64 3.95
CA VAL A 20 1.23 7.95 5.27
C VAL A 20 0.17 8.59 6.17
N MET A 21 -0.59 9.53 5.63
CA MET A 21 -1.68 10.16 6.38
C MET A 21 -2.74 9.14 6.79
N GLU A 22 -3.07 8.24 5.88
CA GLU A 22 -4.05 7.18 6.14
C GLU A 22 -3.58 6.28 7.28
N CYS A 23 -2.30 5.90 7.27
CA CYS A 23 -1.72 5.10 8.35
C CYS A 23 -1.83 5.83 9.69
N ASN A 24 -1.51 7.11 9.70
CA ASN A 24 -1.58 7.90 10.94
C ASN A 24 -3.02 8.05 11.43
N ASN A 25 -3.98 8.16 10.51
CA ASN A 25 -5.39 8.22 10.88
C ASN A 25 -5.84 6.91 11.53
N ILE A 26 -5.39 5.78 10.98
CA ILE A 26 -5.70 4.46 11.55
C ILE A 26 -5.12 4.34 12.95
N LEU A 27 -3.86 4.74 13.12
CA LEU A 27 -3.19 4.70 14.42
C LEU A 27 -3.93 5.57 15.44
N LYS A 28 -4.39 6.74 15.01
CA LYS A 28 -5.16 7.62 15.87
C LYS A 28 -6.47 6.97 16.29
N LYS A 29 -7.17 6.33 15.36
CA LYS A 29 -8.43 5.64 15.66
C LYS A 29 -8.22 4.48 16.64
N ARG A 30 -7.07 3.83 16.57
CA ARG A 30 -6.70 2.73 17.48
C ARG A 30 -6.08 3.24 18.78
N LYS A 31 -6.05 4.55 18.97
CA LYS A 31 -5.50 5.21 20.16
C LYS A 31 -4.02 4.89 20.39
N SER A 32 -3.30 4.64 19.30
CA SER A 32 -1.86 4.44 19.34
C SER A 32 -1.15 5.79 19.32
N LYS A 33 -0.06 5.91 20.05
CA LYS A 33 0.78 7.11 20.05
C LYS A 33 1.78 7.11 18.90
N LYS A 34 1.92 5.98 18.20
CA LYS A 34 2.84 5.87 17.09
C LYS A 34 2.37 6.71 15.91
N ARG A 35 3.33 7.30 15.19
CA ARG A 35 3.06 8.04 13.95
C ARG A 35 4.18 7.79 12.97
N PHE A 36 3.84 7.77 11.68
CA PHE A 36 4.81 7.69 10.60
C PHE A 36 5.07 9.09 10.05
N SER A 37 6.30 9.34 9.60
CA SER A 37 6.65 10.58 8.92
C SER A 37 6.75 10.35 7.43
N LEU A 38 6.78 11.42 6.64
CA LEU A 38 6.95 11.30 5.20
C LEU A 38 8.28 10.66 4.82
N ARG A 39 9.32 10.83 5.64
CA ARG A 39 10.62 10.21 5.41
C ARG A 39 10.58 8.71 5.52
N ASP A 40 9.64 8.17 6.29
CA ASP A 40 9.52 6.73 6.49
C ASP A 40 9.17 6.00 5.18
N ARG A 41 8.70 6.73 4.16
CA ARG A 41 8.43 6.16 2.84
C ARG A 41 9.68 5.57 2.19
N PHE A 42 10.85 6.09 2.56
CA PHE A 42 12.13 5.65 2.01
C PHE A 42 12.76 4.50 2.80
N ASP A 43 12.21 4.17 3.94
CA ASP A 43 12.68 3.07 4.79
C ASP A 43 11.86 1.83 4.49
N LEU A 44 12.51 0.78 4.01
CA LEU A 44 11.80 -0.45 3.62
C LEU A 44 11.05 -1.08 4.79
N ALA A 45 11.67 -1.12 5.97
CA ALA A 45 11.02 -1.69 7.14
C ALA A 45 9.79 -0.90 7.55
N LYS A 46 9.88 0.44 7.51
CA LYS A 46 8.74 1.30 7.83
C LYS A 46 7.64 1.20 6.77
N SER A 47 8.03 1.07 5.50
CA SER A 47 7.08 0.90 4.41
C SER A 47 6.30 -0.41 4.58
N LYS A 48 6.98 -1.47 4.98
CA LYS A 48 6.31 -2.75 5.25
C LYS A 48 5.35 -2.65 6.43
N GLU A 49 5.72 -1.91 7.47
CA GLU A 49 4.84 -1.68 8.61
C GLU A 49 3.57 -0.94 8.17
N MET A 50 3.73 0.08 7.33
CA MET A 50 2.58 0.82 6.81
C MET A 50 1.68 -0.08 5.96
N PHE A 51 2.27 -0.91 5.11
CA PHE A 51 1.51 -1.85 4.31
C PHE A 51 0.68 -2.80 5.19
N VAL A 52 1.31 -3.40 6.19
CA VAL A 52 0.64 -4.32 7.11
C VAL A 52 -0.49 -3.62 7.86
N LEU A 53 -0.23 -2.38 8.29
CA LEU A 53 -1.22 -1.60 9.01
C LEU A 53 -2.46 -1.33 8.15
N ILE A 54 -2.24 -0.91 6.90
CA ILE A 54 -3.34 -0.67 5.95
C ILE A 54 -4.12 -1.95 5.70
N GLN A 55 -3.42 -3.05 5.46
CA GLN A 55 -4.08 -4.34 5.24
C GLN A 55 -4.90 -4.78 6.44
N SER A 56 -4.37 -4.58 7.65
CA SER A 56 -5.08 -5.00 8.86
C SER A 56 -6.38 -4.22 9.08
N TYR A 57 -6.45 -3.01 8.57
CA TYR A 57 -7.61 -2.15 8.75
C TYR A 57 -8.64 -2.34 7.63
N PHE A 58 -8.19 -2.29 6.38
CA PHE A 58 -9.08 -2.31 5.21
C PHE A 58 -9.31 -3.69 4.63
N ASN A 59 -8.42 -4.63 4.93
CA ASN A 59 -8.49 -5.97 4.34
C ASN A 59 -8.25 -7.04 5.42
N PRO A 60 -9.03 -7.04 6.50
CA PRO A 60 -8.78 -7.95 7.64
C PRO A 60 -8.92 -9.43 7.27
N GLN A 61 -9.62 -9.74 6.19
CA GLN A 61 -9.78 -11.12 5.73
C GLN A 61 -8.67 -11.55 4.78
N ASN A 62 -7.72 -10.67 4.52
CA ASN A 62 -6.55 -10.96 3.69
C ASN A 62 -6.93 -11.43 2.27
N ASP A 63 -7.87 -10.74 1.65
CA ASP A 63 -8.31 -11.00 0.28
C ASP A 63 -7.21 -10.53 -0.69
N ILE A 64 -6.61 -11.45 -1.44
CA ILE A 64 -5.49 -11.16 -2.31
C ILE A 64 -5.89 -10.22 -3.45
N GLU A 65 -7.04 -10.46 -4.09
CA GLU A 65 -7.50 -9.59 -5.16
C GLU A 65 -7.70 -8.16 -4.65
N ARG A 66 -8.33 -8.01 -3.50
CA ARG A 66 -8.56 -6.71 -2.89
C ARG A 66 -7.24 -6.01 -2.58
N ALA A 67 -6.28 -6.74 -2.03
CA ALA A 67 -4.96 -6.18 -1.72
C ALA A 67 -4.25 -5.67 -2.97
N ILE A 68 -4.26 -6.44 -4.04
CA ILE A 68 -3.60 -6.07 -5.30
C ILE A 68 -4.26 -4.86 -5.93
N ARG A 69 -5.58 -4.89 -6.06
CA ARG A 69 -6.32 -3.77 -6.69
C ARG A 69 -6.21 -2.50 -5.87
N ALA A 70 -6.31 -2.62 -4.53
CA ALA A 70 -6.21 -1.48 -3.65
C ALA A 70 -4.81 -0.86 -3.64
N TRP A 71 -3.78 -1.66 -3.82
CA TRP A 71 -2.42 -1.14 -3.90
C TRP A 71 -2.24 -0.23 -5.11
N ASN A 72 -2.91 -0.55 -6.21
CA ASN A 72 -2.86 0.26 -7.44
C ASN A 72 -3.82 1.44 -7.40
N GLY A 73 -5.05 1.24 -6.94
CA GLY A 73 -6.12 2.22 -7.03
C GLY A 73 -6.71 2.70 -5.71
N GLY A 74 -6.10 2.32 -4.57
CA GLY A 74 -6.67 2.65 -3.25
C GLY A 74 -7.84 1.73 -2.92
N TYR A 75 -8.37 1.84 -1.68
CA TYR A 75 -9.46 0.95 -1.27
C TYR A 75 -10.82 1.33 -1.83
N ARG A 76 -10.88 2.45 -2.54
CA ARG A 76 -12.07 2.81 -3.34
C ARG A 76 -11.83 2.54 -4.81
N TYR A 77 -11.02 1.54 -5.11
CA TYR A 77 -10.62 1.22 -6.47
C TYR A 77 -11.80 0.86 -7.37
N SER A 78 -11.59 1.10 -8.67
CA SER A 78 -12.49 0.60 -9.70
C SER A 78 -11.98 -0.74 -10.19
N VAL A 79 -12.84 -1.74 -10.22
CA VAL A 79 -12.47 -3.06 -10.74
C VAL A 79 -12.01 -2.93 -12.18
N LYS A 80 -12.73 -2.16 -12.98
CA LYS A 80 -12.39 -1.97 -14.40
C LYS A 80 -11.02 -1.32 -14.57
N ARG A 81 -10.73 -0.26 -13.81
CA ARG A 81 -9.47 0.46 -13.93
C ARG A 81 -8.28 -0.32 -13.40
N THR A 82 -8.49 -1.18 -12.43
CA THR A 82 -7.42 -1.97 -11.84
C THR A 82 -7.26 -3.35 -12.45
N GLN A 83 -8.10 -3.70 -13.43
CA GLN A 83 -8.08 -5.04 -14.03
C GLN A 83 -6.75 -5.39 -14.69
N LYS A 84 -6.19 -4.45 -15.44
CA LYS A 84 -4.92 -4.64 -16.12
C LYS A 84 -3.79 -4.89 -15.13
N TYR A 85 -3.75 -4.08 -14.08
CA TYR A 85 -2.76 -4.23 -13.03
C TYR A 85 -2.93 -5.56 -12.30
N PHE A 86 -4.17 -5.92 -11.96
CA PHE A 86 -4.46 -7.19 -11.30
C PHE A 86 -3.99 -8.37 -12.15
N ASN A 87 -4.32 -8.36 -13.44
CA ASN A 87 -3.90 -9.43 -14.35
C ASN A 87 -2.38 -9.55 -14.41
N LYS A 88 -1.68 -8.41 -14.45
CA LYS A 88 -0.23 -8.37 -14.51
C LYS A 88 0.40 -8.98 -13.26
N VAL A 89 -0.11 -8.62 -12.10
CA VAL A 89 0.41 -9.14 -10.83
C VAL A 89 0.13 -10.63 -10.71
N MET A 90 -1.08 -11.07 -11.07
CA MET A 90 -1.44 -12.48 -11.01
C MET A 90 -0.60 -13.32 -11.95
N ALA A 91 -0.32 -12.82 -13.16
CA ALA A 91 0.56 -13.51 -14.09
C ALA A 91 1.96 -13.66 -13.51
N TYR A 92 2.47 -12.63 -12.86
CA TYR A 92 3.78 -12.66 -12.21
C TYR A 92 3.81 -13.69 -11.08
N LEU A 93 2.79 -13.70 -10.24
CA LEU A 93 2.71 -14.64 -9.11
C LEU A 93 2.59 -16.08 -9.62
N ASN A 94 1.78 -16.30 -10.66
CA ASN A 94 1.61 -17.65 -11.22
C ASN A 94 2.88 -18.15 -11.90
N ALA A 95 3.63 -17.26 -12.53
CA ALA A 95 4.89 -17.63 -13.17
C ALA A 95 5.95 -18.07 -12.16
N LYS A 96 5.84 -17.61 -10.90
CA LYS A 96 6.78 -17.95 -9.85
C LYS A 96 6.47 -19.29 -9.16
N ASN A 97 5.29 -19.78 -9.37
CA ASN A 97 4.89 -21.07 -8.83
C ASN A 97 5.21 -22.17 -9.84
#